data_3cc24a9742f035697172c3b6d2dbc16e
#
_entry.id   3cc24a9742f035697172c3b6d2dbc16e
#
_cell.length_a   1.000
_cell.length_b   1.000
_cell.length_c   1.000
_cell.angle_alpha   90.00
_cell.angle_beta   90.00
_cell.angle_gamma   90.00
#
_symmetry.space_group_name_H-M   'P 1'
#
loop_
_entity.id
_entity.type
_entity.pdbx_description
1 polymer ?
#
loop_
_entity_poly.entity_id
_entity_poly.type
_entity_poly.pdbx_seq_one_letter_code
_entity_poly.pdbx_strand_id
1 'polypeptide(L)'
;MSADDHQESGLSKSVWSDADFEDMGWHYATVHGLHLQQTDAGPPRLLLDLDYIVRWVQPLPPEKHFTFWVSPATLVFDDVQDLEGGLGFKGRSPDLEIDALHRLTPEDDRQDLPHWHVEGHAFDLAFRASGYRQYFRRTPRLTSRYALPPADRGGCSFDEAAFA
;
A
#
# COMPACT_ATOMS: atom_id res chain seq x y z
N MET A 1 0.83 -21.38 5.65
CA MET A 1 1.57 -20.42 6.51
C MET A 1 1.14 -20.60 7.95
N SER A 2 2.09 -20.62 8.83
CA SER A 2 1.84 -20.84 10.25
C SER A 2 1.63 -19.53 10.99
N ALA A 3 1.08 -19.62 12.22
CA ALA A 3 0.96 -18.47 13.12
C ALA A 3 2.33 -17.85 13.43
N ASP A 4 3.41 -18.62 13.27
CA ASP A 4 4.76 -18.16 13.53
C ASP A 4 5.23 -17.11 12.51
N ASP A 5 4.83 -17.23 11.24
CA ASP A 5 5.20 -16.28 10.20
C ASP A 5 4.69 -14.87 10.51
N HIS A 6 3.52 -14.79 11.10
CA HIS A 6 2.92 -13.52 11.52
C HIS A 6 3.75 -12.86 12.63
N GLN A 7 4.18 -13.63 13.63
CA GLN A 7 4.99 -13.12 14.74
C GLN A 7 6.38 -12.72 14.28
N GLU A 8 7.01 -13.51 13.42
CA GLU A 8 8.35 -13.22 12.91
C GLU A 8 8.39 -11.98 12.02
N SER A 9 7.31 -11.71 11.30
CA SER A 9 7.22 -10.51 10.46
C SER A 9 7.10 -9.22 11.26
N GLY A 10 6.68 -9.31 12.51
CA GLY A 10 6.42 -8.14 13.37
C GLY A 10 5.08 -7.47 13.10
N LEU A 11 4.24 -8.05 12.24
CA LEU A 11 2.92 -7.51 11.94
C LEU A 11 1.97 -7.77 13.11
N SER A 12 1.55 -6.72 13.80
CA SER A 12 0.77 -6.84 15.05
C SER A 12 -0.74 -6.95 14.82
N LYS A 13 -1.22 -6.56 13.64
CA LYS A 13 -2.66 -6.59 13.29
C LYS A 13 -2.81 -6.61 11.77
N SER A 14 -3.97 -7.06 11.29
CA SER A 14 -4.21 -7.24 9.85
C SER A 14 -4.98 -6.10 9.20
N VAL A 15 -5.51 -5.16 9.97
CA VAL A 15 -6.16 -3.95 9.46
C VAL A 15 -5.54 -2.73 10.12
N TRP A 16 -5.02 -1.84 9.29
CA TRP A 16 -4.40 -0.58 9.73
C TRP A 16 -5.16 0.60 9.15
N SER A 17 -5.08 1.75 9.80
CA SER A 17 -5.75 2.96 9.35
C SER A 17 -4.81 4.17 9.39
N ASP A 18 -5.33 5.33 9.00
CA ASP A 18 -4.59 6.59 9.06
C ASP A 18 -4.20 6.99 10.50
N ALA A 19 -4.85 6.42 11.51
CA ALA A 19 -4.41 6.55 12.91
C ALA A 19 -3.04 5.90 13.14
N ASP A 20 -2.66 4.94 12.32
CA ASP A 20 -1.38 4.24 12.40
C ASP A 20 -0.32 4.82 11.45
N PHE A 21 -0.60 5.92 10.79
CA PHE A 21 0.24 6.48 9.71
C PHE A 21 1.71 6.62 10.10
N GLU A 22 1.99 7.08 11.30
CA GLU A 22 3.37 7.29 11.78
C GLU A 22 4.15 5.98 11.97
N ASP A 23 3.46 4.85 12.09
CA ASP A 23 4.07 3.52 12.22
C ASP A 23 4.14 2.77 10.90
N MET A 24 3.71 3.37 9.80
CA MET A 24 3.65 2.73 8.50
C MET A 24 4.62 3.36 7.51
N GLY A 25 5.04 2.59 6.50
CA GLY A 25 5.87 3.08 5.42
C GLY A 25 5.65 2.26 4.16
N TRP A 26 5.54 2.92 3.02
CA TRP A 26 5.23 2.28 1.74
C TRP A 26 6.40 2.27 0.76
N HIS A 27 7.60 2.62 1.23
CA HIS A 27 8.79 2.64 0.39
C HIS A 27 9.04 1.27 -0.26
N TYR A 28 9.15 1.26 -1.57
CA TYR A 28 9.28 0.07 -2.43
C TYR A 28 8.04 -0.83 -2.51
N ALA A 29 6.90 -0.42 -1.98
CA ALA A 29 5.65 -1.17 -2.19
C ALA A 29 5.31 -1.18 -3.68
N THR A 30 5.04 -2.36 -4.22
CA THR A 30 4.65 -2.52 -5.63
C THR A 30 3.14 -2.46 -5.75
N VAL A 31 2.63 -1.58 -6.63
CA VAL A 31 1.21 -1.47 -6.92
C VAL A 31 0.86 -2.38 -8.10
N HIS A 32 -0.07 -3.30 -7.90
CA HIS A 32 -0.53 -4.23 -8.92
C HIS A 32 -1.82 -3.78 -9.59
N GLY A 33 -2.57 -2.93 -8.95
CA GLY A 33 -3.82 -2.42 -9.49
C GLY A 33 -4.30 -1.16 -8.78
N LEU A 34 -5.08 -0.37 -9.50
CA LEU A 34 -5.67 0.86 -9.01
C LEU A 34 -7.12 0.90 -9.46
N HIS A 35 -8.02 1.20 -8.54
CA HIS A 35 -9.44 1.25 -8.82
C HIS A 35 -10.08 2.49 -8.20
N LEU A 36 -10.68 3.32 -9.03
CA LEU A 36 -11.49 4.43 -8.57
C LEU A 36 -12.95 3.95 -8.54
N GLN A 37 -13.42 3.65 -7.34
CA GLN A 37 -14.75 3.07 -7.14
C GLN A 37 -15.76 4.17 -6.85
N GLN A 38 -16.75 4.30 -7.71
CA GLN A 38 -17.86 5.22 -7.47
C GLN A 38 -18.81 4.66 -6.42
N THR A 39 -19.37 5.56 -5.62
CA THR A 39 -20.36 5.22 -4.60
C THR A 39 -21.70 5.87 -4.94
N ASP A 40 -22.81 5.27 -4.50
CA ASP A 40 -24.16 5.76 -4.83
C ASP A 40 -24.50 7.09 -4.10
N ALA A 41 -23.84 7.39 -3.01
CA ALA A 41 -24.25 8.46 -2.10
C ALA A 41 -23.11 9.38 -1.65
N GLY A 42 -22.05 9.53 -2.44
CA GLY A 42 -20.97 10.41 -2.03
C GLY A 42 -19.75 10.34 -2.95
N PRO A 43 -18.64 10.94 -2.53
CA PRO A 43 -17.41 10.89 -3.31
C PRO A 43 -16.90 9.47 -3.52
N PRO A 44 -16.12 9.24 -4.57
CA PRO A 44 -15.57 7.92 -4.84
C PRO A 44 -14.54 7.48 -3.80
N ARG A 45 -14.22 6.21 -3.85
CA ARG A 45 -13.14 5.60 -3.07
C ARG A 45 -11.99 5.24 -4.01
N LEU A 46 -10.77 5.38 -3.54
CA LEU A 46 -9.58 4.96 -4.28
C LEU A 46 -9.00 3.72 -3.62
N LEU A 47 -8.92 2.63 -4.38
CA LEU A 47 -8.39 1.37 -3.90
C LEU A 47 -7.09 1.03 -4.65
N LEU A 48 -6.08 0.64 -3.90
CA LEU A 48 -4.82 0.17 -4.45
C LEU A 48 -4.59 -1.27 -3.99
N ASP A 49 -4.30 -2.15 -4.96
CA ASP A 49 -3.79 -3.49 -4.67
C ASP A 49 -2.27 -3.41 -4.70
N LEU A 50 -1.64 -3.69 -3.56
CA LEU A 50 -0.20 -3.55 -3.44
C LEU A 50 0.44 -4.67 -2.62
N ASP A 51 1.74 -4.82 -2.78
CA ASP A 51 2.56 -5.65 -1.92
C ASP A 51 3.25 -4.73 -0.90
N TYR A 52 2.88 -4.89 0.36
CA TYR A 52 3.40 -4.05 1.44
C TYR A 52 4.57 -4.76 2.14
N ILE A 53 5.68 -4.03 2.27
CA ILE A 53 6.85 -4.54 2.99
C ILE A 53 6.66 -4.25 4.46
N VAL A 54 6.31 -5.29 5.22
CA VAL A 54 6.07 -5.18 6.66
C VAL A 54 7.38 -4.96 7.40
N ARG A 55 8.44 -5.65 6.97
CA ARG A 55 9.74 -5.58 7.64
C ARG A 55 10.86 -5.88 6.66
N TRP A 56 11.91 -5.07 6.75
CA TRP A 56 13.18 -5.29 6.06
C TRP A 56 14.10 -6.08 6.98
N VAL A 57 14.70 -7.14 6.45
CA VAL A 57 15.61 -8.00 7.22
C VAL A 57 17.02 -7.79 6.70
N GLN A 58 17.90 -7.30 7.56
CA GLN A 58 19.31 -7.10 7.21
C GLN A 58 19.99 -8.45 7.00
N PRO A 59 20.88 -8.55 6.00
CA PRO A 59 21.64 -9.78 5.79
C PRO A 59 22.61 -10.04 6.92
N LEU A 60 22.75 -11.31 7.31
CA LEU A 60 23.80 -11.76 8.23
C LEU A 60 24.92 -12.37 7.39
N PRO A 61 26.21 -12.05 7.67
CA PRO A 61 27.31 -12.65 6.91
C PRO A 61 27.23 -14.19 6.93
N PRO A 62 27.46 -14.87 5.78
CA PRO A 62 28.03 -14.36 4.51
C PRO A 62 27.02 -13.77 3.53
N GLU A 63 25.76 -13.67 3.87
CA GLU A 63 24.74 -13.08 3.00
C GLU A 63 24.97 -11.58 2.79
N LYS A 64 24.61 -11.09 1.60
CA LYS A 64 24.89 -9.70 1.21
C LYS A 64 23.64 -8.89 0.87
N HIS A 65 22.47 -9.55 0.76
CA HIS A 65 21.25 -8.91 0.31
C HIS A 65 20.17 -8.95 1.37
N PHE A 66 19.38 -7.88 1.44
CA PHE A 66 18.20 -7.83 2.29
C PHE A 66 17.19 -8.87 1.86
N THR A 67 16.40 -9.34 2.83
CA THR A 67 15.16 -10.06 2.60
C THR A 67 14.01 -9.25 3.19
N PHE A 68 12.79 -9.59 2.83
CA PHE A 68 11.62 -8.77 3.15
C PHE A 68 10.46 -9.67 3.57
N TRP A 69 9.75 -9.23 4.60
CA TRP A 69 8.44 -9.78 4.93
C TRP A 69 7.40 -8.98 4.15
N VAL A 70 6.74 -9.61 3.21
CA VAL A 70 5.82 -8.95 2.27
C VAL A 70 4.43 -9.57 2.37
N SER A 71 3.42 -8.71 2.39
CA SER A 71 2.02 -9.13 2.41
C SER A 71 1.23 -8.41 1.32
N PRO A 72 0.38 -9.14 0.57
CA PRO A 72 -0.55 -8.48 -0.34
C PRO A 72 -1.61 -7.74 0.46
N ALA A 73 -1.86 -6.48 0.09
CA ALA A 73 -2.73 -5.60 0.84
C ALA A 73 -3.63 -4.79 -0.07
N THR A 74 -4.80 -4.43 0.45
CA THR A 74 -5.71 -3.47 -0.19
C THR A 74 -5.67 -2.18 0.63
N LEU A 75 -5.23 -1.10 0.00
CA LEU A 75 -5.23 0.23 0.60
C LEU A 75 -6.42 1.00 0.05
N VAL A 76 -7.29 1.47 0.95
CA VAL A 76 -8.56 2.12 0.59
C VAL A 76 -8.61 3.52 1.16
N PHE A 77 -8.71 4.52 0.29
CA PHE A 77 -8.98 5.90 0.70
C PHE A 77 -10.47 6.20 0.50
N ASP A 78 -11.10 6.75 1.54
CA ASP A 78 -12.51 7.11 1.53
C ASP A 78 -12.71 8.61 1.22
N ASP A 79 -13.84 8.96 0.64
CA ASP A 79 -14.23 10.33 0.34
C ASP A 79 -13.21 11.07 -0.53
N VAL A 80 -12.76 10.44 -1.59
CA VAL A 80 -11.72 10.98 -2.47
C VAL A 80 -12.25 12.16 -3.28
N GLN A 81 -11.54 13.29 -3.22
CA GLN A 81 -11.87 14.52 -3.93
C GLN A 81 -10.60 15.13 -4.55
N ASP A 82 -10.78 15.90 -5.59
CA ASP A 82 -9.69 16.65 -6.24
C ASP A 82 -8.52 15.75 -6.65
N LEU A 83 -8.85 14.56 -7.17
CA LEU A 83 -7.84 13.60 -7.62
C LEU A 83 -7.18 14.10 -8.89
N GLU A 84 -5.87 14.25 -8.84
CA GLU A 84 -5.04 14.59 -9.99
C GLU A 84 -3.74 13.81 -9.97
N GLY A 85 -3.09 13.77 -11.13
CA GLY A 85 -1.84 13.05 -11.29
C GLY A 85 -1.84 12.25 -12.58
N GLY A 86 -0.96 11.27 -12.65
CA GLY A 86 -0.85 10.46 -13.85
C GLY A 86 -0.03 9.22 -13.60
N LEU A 87 -0.13 8.28 -14.53
CA LEU A 87 0.73 7.12 -14.56
C LEU A 87 1.21 6.87 -15.97
N GLY A 88 2.42 6.36 -16.06
CA GLY A 88 3.03 6.06 -17.34
C GLY A 88 4.21 5.14 -17.15
N PHE A 89 4.64 4.53 -18.23
CA PHE A 89 5.83 3.69 -18.22
C PHE A 89 6.43 3.62 -19.64
N LYS A 90 7.70 3.26 -19.70
CA LYS A 90 8.40 3.03 -20.94
C LYS A 90 8.62 1.54 -21.14
N GLY A 91 8.57 1.08 -22.39
CA GLY A 91 8.73 -0.32 -22.68
C GLY A 91 7.47 -1.12 -22.37
N ARG A 92 7.64 -2.35 -21.87
CA ARG A 92 6.56 -3.32 -21.67
C ARG A 92 6.20 -3.59 -20.21
N SER A 93 7.01 -3.10 -19.30
CA SER A 93 6.82 -3.39 -17.89
C SER A 93 6.55 -2.12 -17.11
N PRO A 94 5.34 -1.92 -16.62
CA PRO A 94 5.09 -0.81 -15.70
C PRO A 94 5.83 -1.06 -14.39
N ASP A 95 6.50 -0.02 -13.92
CA ASP A 95 7.15 -0.01 -12.63
C ASP A 95 6.34 0.90 -11.70
N LEU A 96 5.29 0.35 -11.13
CA LEU A 96 4.40 1.09 -10.25
C LEU A 96 4.83 0.91 -8.79
N GLU A 97 6.02 1.37 -8.50
CA GLU A 97 6.63 1.28 -7.19
C GLU A 97 6.44 2.59 -6.43
N ILE A 98 5.99 2.49 -5.18
CA ILE A 98 5.79 3.66 -4.32
C ILE A 98 7.13 4.06 -3.70
N ASP A 99 7.45 5.35 -3.77
CA ASP A 99 8.55 5.94 -3.01
C ASP A 99 8.09 6.36 -1.62
N ALA A 100 6.93 7.02 -1.54
CA ALA A 100 6.39 7.48 -0.28
C ALA A 100 4.90 7.79 -0.37
N LEU A 101 4.20 7.62 0.73
CA LEU A 101 2.86 8.19 0.94
C LEU A 101 2.99 9.36 1.90
N HIS A 102 2.59 10.54 1.44
CA HIS A 102 2.63 11.76 2.22
C HIS A 102 1.24 12.17 2.68
N ARG A 103 1.13 12.57 3.93
CA ARG A 103 -0.05 13.25 4.46
C ARG A 103 0.32 14.73 4.61
N LEU A 104 -0.25 15.56 3.77
CA LEU A 104 0.07 16.98 3.70
C LEU A 104 -0.89 17.78 4.55
N THR A 105 -0.36 18.76 5.29
CA THR A 105 -1.20 19.71 6.04
C THR A 105 -1.88 20.65 5.04
N PRO A 106 -3.23 20.80 5.09
CA PRO A 106 -3.91 21.71 4.18
C PRO A 106 -3.41 23.15 4.40
N GLU A 107 -3.10 23.84 3.30
CA GLU A 107 -2.73 25.26 3.34
C GLU A 107 -3.96 26.15 3.61
N ASP A 108 -5.15 25.62 3.35
CA ASP A 108 -6.41 26.32 3.51
C ASP A 108 -7.21 25.67 4.64
N ASP A 109 -7.35 26.36 5.76
CA ASP A 109 -8.12 25.93 6.93
C ASP A 109 -9.61 25.68 6.66
N ARG A 110 -10.11 26.08 5.48
CA ARG A 110 -11.50 25.85 5.06
C ARG A 110 -11.74 24.49 4.46
N GLN A 111 -10.69 23.66 4.34
CA GLN A 111 -10.82 22.33 3.77
C GLN A 111 -10.78 21.28 4.87
N ASP A 112 -11.89 20.58 5.04
CA ASP A 112 -12.08 19.63 6.14
C ASP A 112 -11.36 18.30 5.95
N LEU A 113 -10.89 18.00 4.71
CA LEU A 113 -10.25 16.72 4.42
C LEU A 113 -8.73 16.86 4.29
N PRO A 114 -7.98 15.92 4.89
CA PRO A 114 -6.54 15.84 4.68
C PRO A 114 -6.17 15.69 3.21
N HIS A 115 -5.01 16.20 2.87
CA HIS A 115 -4.44 16.08 1.54
C HIS A 115 -3.37 14.97 1.54
N TRP A 116 -3.47 14.07 0.58
CA TRP A 116 -2.60 12.90 0.44
C TRP A 116 -1.84 12.97 -0.87
N HIS A 117 -0.60 12.47 -0.86
CA HIS A 117 0.22 12.37 -2.04
C HIS A 117 0.89 10.99 -2.09
N VAL A 118 0.54 10.21 -3.09
CA VAL A 118 1.21 8.94 -3.39
C VAL A 118 2.29 9.25 -4.42
N GLU A 119 3.53 9.26 -3.96
CA GLU A 119 4.70 9.49 -4.81
C GLU A 119 5.29 8.17 -5.26
N GLY A 120 5.42 7.97 -6.56
CA GLY A 120 5.94 6.74 -7.13
C GLY A 120 6.88 6.97 -8.31
N HIS A 121 7.47 5.89 -8.80
CA HIS A 121 8.44 5.94 -9.91
C HIS A 121 7.77 6.26 -11.23
N ALA A 122 6.66 5.57 -11.53
CA ALA A 122 5.99 5.70 -12.82
C ALA A 122 4.58 6.28 -12.67
N PHE A 123 4.24 6.73 -11.47
CA PHE A 123 2.95 7.34 -11.21
C PHE A 123 3.04 8.32 -10.05
N ASP A 124 2.07 9.24 -10.02
CA ASP A 124 2.00 10.26 -9.00
C ASP A 124 0.53 10.62 -8.83
N LEU A 125 0.00 10.55 -7.61
CA LEU A 125 -1.39 10.84 -7.32
C LEU A 125 -1.49 11.78 -6.14
N ALA A 126 -2.22 12.87 -6.31
CA ALA A 126 -2.53 13.81 -5.24
C ALA A 126 -4.05 13.96 -5.13
N PHE A 127 -4.57 13.93 -3.93
CA PHE A 127 -6.02 13.97 -3.69
C PHE A 127 -6.32 14.33 -2.25
N ARG A 128 -7.59 14.62 -1.99
CA ARG A 128 -8.11 14.76 -0.63
C ARG A 128 -8.91 13.51 -0.30
N ALA A 129 -8.85 13.07 0.94
CA ALA A 129 -9.60 11.93 1.44
C ALA A 129 -9.78 12.04 2.94
N SER A 130 -10.88 11.48 3.46
CA SER A 130 -11.15 11.51 4.91
C SER A 130 -10.15 10.69 5.71
N GLY A 131 -9.61 9.63 5.11
CA GLY A 131 -8.65 8.76 5.72
C GLY A 131 -8.46 7.51 4.88
N TYR A 132 -7.73 6.54 5.44
CA TYR A 132 -7.54 5.27 4.76
C TYR A 132 -7.67 4.10 5.72
N ARG A 133 -7.87 2.92 5.13
CA ARG A 133 -7.73 1.63 5.80
C ARG A 133 -6.88 0.74 4.89
N GLN A 134 -6.00 -0.06 5.48
CA GLN A 134 -5.20 -1.02 4.75
C GLN A 134 -5.45 -2.41 5.31
N TYR A 135 -5.90 -3.29 4.44
CA TYR A 135 -6.24 -4.68 4.77
C TYR A 135 -5.12 -5.58 4.27
N PHE A 136 -4.47 -6.31 5.17
CA PHE A 136 -3.52 -7.34 4.78
C PHE A 136 -4.29 -8.63 4.49
N ARG A 137 -4.35 -9.01 3.22
CA ARG A 137 -5.21 -10.12 2.79
C ARG A 137 -4.65 -11.49 3.14
N ARG A 138 -3.33 -11.61 3.27
CA ARG A 138 -2.63 -12.84 3.64
C ARG A 138 -1.54 -12.52 4.63
N THR A 139 -1.17 -13.53 5.42
CA THR A 139 -0.02 -13.40 6.33
C THR A 139 1.25 -13.10 5.53
N PRO A 140 2.18 -12.28 6.08
CA PRO A 140 3.41 -11.94 5.36
C PRO A 140 4.25 -13.17 5.03
N ARG A 141 5.00 -13.08 3.94
CA ARG A 141 5.96 -14.08 3.51
C ARG A 141 7.35 -13.49 3.45
N LEU A 142 8.33 -14.27 3.88
CA LEU A 142 9.74 -13.88 3.74
C LEU A 142 10.19 -14.15 2.30
N THR A 143 10.71 -13.12 1.64
CA THR A 143 11.11 -13.18 0.24
C THR A 143 12.34 -12.30 0.00
N SER A 144 13.07 -12.59 -1.06
CA SER A 144 14.21 -11.79 -1.50
C SER A 144 13.82 -10.64 -2.44
N ARG A 145 12.53 -10.46 -2.74
CA ARG A 145 12.02 -9.46 -3.67
C ARG A 145 10.99 -8.58 -2.99
N TYR A 146 10.79 -7.38 -3.53
CA TYR A 146 9.79 -6.43 -3.04
C TYR A 146 8.36 -6.86 -3.38
N ALA A 147 8.18 -7.61 -4.46
CA ALA A 147 6.87 -8.05 -4.92
C ALA A 147 6.74 -9.56 -4.85
N LEU A 148 5.54 -10.01 -4.52
CA LEU A 148 5.21 -11.43 -4.48
C LEU A 148 4.80 -11.93 -5.87
N PRO A 149 5.16 -13.19 -6.23
CA PRO A 149 4.64 -13.82 -7.44
C PRO A 149 3.12 -13.97 -7.36
N PRO A 150 2.41 -14.02 -8.51
CA PRO A 150 0.95 -14.16 -8.51
C PRO A 150 0.42 -15.33 -7.68
N ALA A 151 1.10 -16.46 -7.68
CA ALA A 151 0.69 -17.63 -6.90
C ALA A 151 0.70 -17.36 -5.39
N ASP A 152 1.67 -16.56 -4.93
CA ASP A 152 1.84 -16.26 -3.50
C ASP A 152 0.91 -15.15 -3.03
N ARG A 153 0.49 -14.26 -3.91
CA ARG A 153 -0.39 -13.15 -3.56
C ARG A 153 -1.87 -13.39 -3.90
N GLY A 154 -2.18 -14.41 -4.66
CA GLY A 154 -3.55 -14.68 -5.10
C GLY A 154 -4.01 -13.80 -6.26
N GLY A 155 -3.08 -13.31 -7.08
CA GLY A 155 -3.39 -12.41 -8.19
C GLY A 155 -3.70 -10.99 -7.73
N CYS A 156 -4.36 -10.22 -8.60
CA CYS A 156 -4.81 -8.86 -8.29
C CYS A 156 -6.17 -8.91 -7.59
N SER A 157 -6.33 -8.14 -6.51
CA SER A 157 -7.58 -8.09 -5.76
C SER A 157 -7.75 -6.75 -5.06
N PHE A 158 -9.00 -6.26 -5.04
CA PHE A 158 -9.38 -5.09 -4.27
C PHE A 158 -10.28 -5.46 -3.08
N ASP A 159 -10.19 -6.71 -2.64
CA ASP A 159 -10.99 -7.18 -1.51
C ASP A 159 -10.58 -6.48 -0.21
N GLU A 160 -11.58 -6.01 0.52
CA GLU A 160 -11.40 -5.42 1.84
C GLU A 160 -11.48 -6.53 2.88
N ALA A 161 -10.64 -7.53 2.73
CA ALA A 161 -10.58 -8.70 3.59
C ALA A 161 -9.19 -8.82 4.20
N ALA A 162 -9.16 -9.14 5.49
CA ALA A 162 -7.92 -9.31 6.21
C ALA A 162 -7.79 -10.76 6.67
N PHE A 163 -6.54 -11.24 6.79
CA PHE A 163 -6.31 -12.56 7.36
C PHE A 163 -6.70 -12.56 8.84
N ALA A 164 -7.10 -13.72 9.33
CA ALA A 164 -7.52 -13.90 10.72
C ALA A 164 -6.34 -13.95 11.69
#